data_8381fad09adc8b450bd078bbb2078710
#
_entry.id   8381fad09adc8b450bd078bbb2078710
#
_cell.length_a   1.000
_cell.length_b   1.000
_cell.length_c   1.000
_cell.angle_alpha   90.00
_cell.angle_beta   90.00
_cell.angle_gamma   90.00
#
_symmetry.space_group_name_H-M   'P 1'
#
loop_
_entity.id
_entity.type
_entity.pdbx_description
1 polymer ?
#
loop_
_entity_poly.entity_id
_entity_poly.type
_entity_poly.pdbx_seq_one_letter_code
_entity_poly.pdbx_strand_id
1 'polypeptide(L)'
;GQACAKVIEKAHEWRPDFISIWNMNYDIPAMKAALEKGGYDAALVFSDPNVPKDYRFFTYREGNAVKVTQSGAQLSLHPAERWHVCTCPASFYFLDSMCLYKRIRVAAGNESSYALDYILKRNKLDSKLKIKELEHLEEDGDKWHYAMQKDFKAEYVVYNLRDDLALLDLDEKTGDIARAFPALAGI
;
A
#
# COMPACT_ATOMS: atom_id res chain seq x y z
N GLY A 1 8.36 -12.90 -7.70
CA GLY A 1 7.14 -13.34 -8.42
C GLY A 1 6.32 -14.32 -7.62
N GLN A 2 6.90 -15.47 -7.27
CA GLN A 2 6.16 -16.54 -6.57
C GLN A 2 5.52 -16.09 -5.23
N ALA A 3 6.24 -15.34 -4.42
CA ALA A 3 5.69 -14.83 -3.15
C ALA A 3 4.49 -13.91 -3.38
N CYS A 4 4.61 -12.96 -4.32
CA CYS A 4 3.50 -12.07 -4.68
C CYS A 4 2.27 -12.85 -5.18
N ALA A 5 2.48 -13.84 -6.06
CA ALA A 5 1.39 -14.68 -6.55
C ALA A 5 0.66 -15.41 -5.43
N LYS A 6 1.41 -15.99 -4.46
CA LYS A 6 0.82 -16.68 -3.31
C LYS A 6 0.05 -15.75 -2.37
N VAL A 7 0.52 -14.51 -2.17
CA VAL A 7 -0.20 -13.53 -1.34
C VAL A 7 -1.55 -13.18 -1.98
N ILE A 8 -1.58 -12.93 -3.28
CA ILE A 8 -2.83 -12.63 -3.99
C ILE A 8 -3.75 -13.86 -4.06
N GLU A 9 -3.21 -15.06 -4.28
CA GLU A 9 -3.96 -16.32 -4.17
C GLU A 9 -4.67 -16.41 -2.81
N LYS A 10 -3.95 -16.08 -1.72
CA LYS A 10 -4.53 -16.07 -0.37
C LYS A 10 -5.60 -15.00 -0.19
N ALA A 11 -5.43 -13.83 -0.80
CA ALA A 11 -6.45 -12.80 -0.80
C ALA A 11 -7.74 -13.27 -1.52
N HIS A 12 -7.62 -14.02 -2.62
CA HIS A 12 -8.78 -14.60 -3.29
C HIS A 12 -9.49 -15.66 -2.43
N GLU A 13 -8.76 -16.42 -1.61
CA GLU A 13 -9.37 -17.37 -0.66
C GLU A 13 -10.11 -16.64 0.48
N TRP A 14 -9.50 -15.60 1.06
CA TRP A 14 -10.05 -14.87 2.20
C TRP A 14 -11.18 -13.92 1.81
N ARG A 15 -11.19 -13.46 0.55
CA ARG A 15 -12.19 -12.53 -0.02
C ARG A 15 -12.42 -11.29 0.84
N PRO A 16 -11.37 -10.55 1.21
CA PRO A 16 -11.54 -9.29 1.93
C PRO A 16 -12.27 -8.27 1.05
N ASP A 17 -12.84 -7.22 1.66
CA ASP A 17 -13.40 -6.09 0.89
C ASP A 17 -12.27 -5.22 0.32
N PHE A 18 -11.19 -5.02 1.11
CA PHE A 18 -10.06 -4.17 0.74
C PHE A 18 -8.72 -4.85 0.99
N ILE A 19 -7.78 -4.59 0.08
CA ILE A 19 -6.34 -4.74 0.30
C ILE A 19 -5.78 -3.34 0.47
N SER A 20 -5.41 -3.02 1.72
CA SER A 20 -4.89 -1.71 2.13
C SER A 20 -3.39 -1.64 1.92
N ILE A 21 -2.92 -0.59 1.26
CA ILE A 21 -1.51 -0.34 0.96
C ILE A 21 -1.18 1.10 1.37
N TRP A 22 -0.06 1.31 2.08
CA TRP A 22 0.31 2.65 2.52
C TRP A 22 0.88 3.54 1.41
N ASN A 23 1.60 2.98 0.47
CA ASN A 23 2.24 3.70 -0.63
C ASN A 23 2.04 2.95 -1.95
N MET A 24 0.84 3.01 -2.47
CA MET A 24 0.42 2.20 -3.62
C MET A 24 1.28 2.44 -4.87
N ASN A 25 1.81 3.65 -5.06
CA ASN A 25 2.62 3.96 -6.23
C ASN A 25 4.01 3.30 -6.22
N TYR A 26 4.44 2.80 -5.08
CA TYR A 26 5.67 2.01 -4.96
C TYR A 26 5.36 0.51 -5.02
N ASP A 27 4.43 0.04 -4.20
CA ASP A 27 4.20 -1.39 -4.00
C ASP A 27 3.59 -2.08 -5.21
N ILE A 28 2.59 -1.46 -5.85
CA ILE A 28 1.92 -2.09 -7.00
C ILE A 28 2.82 -2.25 -8.23
N PRO A 29 3.58 -1.23 -8.67
CA PRO A 29 4.56 -1.41 -9.74
C PRO A 29 5.62 -2.45 -9.41
N ALA A 30 6.11 -2.50 -8.15
CA ALA A 30 7.09 -3.47 -7.70
C ALA A 30 6.54 -4.91 -7.72
N MET A 31 5.30 -5.11 -7.24
CA MET A 31 4.62 -6.41 -7.32
C MET A 31 4.44 -6.86 -8.77
N LYS A 32 3.98 -5.97 -9.65
CA LYS A 32 3.80 -6.26 -11.07
C LYS A 32 5.12 -6.67 -11.71
N ALA A 33 6.18 -5.90 -11.53
CA ALA A 33 7.52 -6.22 -12.05
C ALA A 33 8.05 -7.55 -11.51
N ALA A 34 7.83 -7.84 -10.23
CA ALA A 34 8.23 -9.11 -9.62
C ALA A 34 7.44 -10.30 -10.20
N LEU A 35 6.16 -10.15 -10.49
CA LEU A 35 5.35 -11.17 -11.15
C LEU A 35 5.86 -11.43 -12.55
N GLU A 36 6.02 -10.40 -13.38
CA GLU A 36 6.51 -10.48 -14.77
C GLU A 36 7.89 -11.15 -14.83
N LYS A 37 8.82 -10.73 -13.96
CA LYS A 37 10.15 -11.36 -13.83
C LYS A 37 10.06 -12.83 -13.43
N GLY A 38 9.05 -13.22 -12.67
CA GLY A 38 8.79 -14.59 -12.27
C GLY A 38 8.04 -15.43 -13.30
N GLY A 39 7.69 -14.87 -14.46
CA GLY A 39 6.94 -15.53 -15.51
C GLY A 39 5.43 -15.64 -15.22
N TYR A 40 4.91 -14.84 -14.29
CA TYR A 40 3.48 -14.78 -13.98
C TYR A 40 2.79 -13.68 -14.77
N ASP A 41 1.58 -13.98 -15.27
CA ASP A 41 0.70 -12.97 -15.87
C ASP A 41 -0.06 -12.24 -14.75
N ALA A 42 0.17 -10.93 -14.63
CA ALA A 42 -0.49 -10.10 -13.63
C ALA A 42 -2.03 -10.13 -13.76
N ALA A 43 -2.56 -10.17 -14.98
CA ALA A 43 -4.00 -10.27 -15.21
C ALA A 43 -4.59 -11.56 -14.62
N LEU A 44 -3.87 -12.67 -14.74
CA LEU A 44 -4.30 -13.95 -14.17
C LEU A 44 -4.14 -14.01 -12.65
N VAL A 45 -3.10 -13.40 -12.11
CA VAL A 45 -2.83 -13.41 -10.67
C VAL A 45 -3.80 -12.51 -9.91
N PHE A 46 -4.01 -11.28 -10.36
CA PHE A 46 -4.87 -10.31 -9.66
C PHE A 46 -6.36 -10.53 -9.87
N SER A 47 -6.77 -11.24 -10.94
CA SER A 47 -8.18 -11.55 -11.17
C SER A 47 -8.64 -12.77 -10.37
N ASP A 48 -9.89 -12.75 -9.92
CA ASP A 48 -10.51 -13.91 -9.24
C ASP A 48 -10.42 -15.15 -10.17
N PRO A 49 -9.93 -16.30 -9.65
CA PRO A 49 -9.82 -17.54 -10.42
C PRO A 49 -11.14 -18.04 -11.04
N ASN A 50 -12.28 -17.62 -10.50
CA ASN A 50 -13.60 -17.98 -11.01
C ASN A 50 -14.05 -17.14 -12.22
N VAL A 51 -13.38 -16.02 -12.49
CA VAL A 51 -13.65 -15.21 -13.69
C VAL A 51 -13.06 -15.92 -14.92
N PRO A 52 -13.82 -16.09 -16.03
CA PRO A 52 -13.28 -16.68 -17.25
C PRO A 52 -12.04 -15.92 -17.75
N LYS A 53 -11.06 -16.63 -18.31
CA LYS A 53 -9.76 -16.06 -18.68
C LYS A 53 -9.87 -14.85 -19.61
N ASP A 54 -10.81 -14.87 -20.54
CA ASP A 54 -11.01 -13.79 -21.52
C ASP A 54 -11.50 -12.47 -20.89
N TYR A 55 -11.99 -12.53 -19.65
CA TYR A 55 -12.44 -11.36 -18.89
C TYR A 55 -11.46 -10.96 -17.78
N ARG A 56 -10.32 -11.65 -17.65
CA ARG A 56 -9.30 -11.31 -16.67
C ARG A 56 -8.42 -10.20 -17.18
N PHE A 57 -8.24 -9.19 -16.36
CA PHE A 57 -7.34 -8.07 -16.65
C PHE A 57 -6.80 -7.49 -15.35
N PHE A 58 -5.69 -6.78 -15.45
CA PHE A 58 -5.16 -5.96 -14.40
C PHE A 58 -4.66 -4.65 -14.98
N THR A 59 -5.16 -3.55 -14.47
CA THR A 59 -4.71 -2.21 -14.84
C THR A 59 -4.27 -1.44 -13.60
N TYR A 60 -3.17 -0.71 -13.74
CA TYR A 60 -2.69 0.25 -12.76
C TYR A 60 -2.61 1.61 -13.42
N ARG A 61 -3.21 2.60 -12.80
CA ARG A 61 -3.18 3.99 -13.24
C ARG A 61 -2.61 4.86 -12.13
N GLU A 62 -1.54 5.56 -12.46
CA GLU A 62 -0.97 6.55 -11.54
C GLU A 62 -1.92 7.72 -11.32
N GLY A 63 -1.95 8.22 -10.10
CA GLY A 63 -2.64 9.45 -9.75
C GLY A 63 -1.96 10.67 -10.37
N ASN A 64 -2.74 11.71 -10.63
CA ASN A 64 -2.22 12.94 -11.21
C ASN A 64 -1.20 13.61 -10.28
N ALA A 65 -0.02 13.96 -10.82
CA ALA A 65 1.00 14.70 -10.07
C ALA A 65 0.68 16.20 -9.98
N VAL A 66 -0.21 16.69 -10.83
CA VAL A 66 -0.55 18.12 -10.95
C VAL A 66 -2.07 18.27 -11.00
N LYS A 67 -2.57 19.30 -10.32
CA LYS A 67 -3.96 19.77 -10.41
C LYS A 67 -3.99 21.10 -11.13
N VAL A 68 -4.87 21.23 -12.12
CA VAL A 68 -5.14 22.49 -12.80
C VAL A 68 -6.27 23.22 -12.05
N THR A 69 -6.04 24.46 -11.65
CA THR A 69 -7.05 25.32 -11.01
C THR A 69 -8.03 25.86 -12.04
N GLN A 70 -9.14 26.47 -11.58
CA GLN A 70 -10.10 27.15 -12.47
C GLN A 70 -9.45 28.30 -13.25
N SER A 71 -8.42 28.92 -12.70
CA SER A 71 -7.66 29.99 -13.37
C SER A 71 -6.60 29.47 -14.36
N GLY A 72 -6.47 28.14 -14.54
CA GLY A 72 -5.48 27.52 -15.40
C GLY A 72 -4.10 27.33 -14.76
N ALA A 73 -3.90 27.74 -13.51
CA ALA A 73 -2.62 27.55 -12.82
C ALA A 73 -2.42 26.05 -12.46
N GLN A 74 -1.19 25.56 -12.62
CA GLN A 74 -0.81 24.21 -12.26
C GLN A 74 -0.26 24.18 -10.84
N LEU A 75 -0.84 23.31 -10.01
CA LEU A 75 -0.40 23.06 -8.64
C LEU A 75 0.11 21.64 -8.52
N SER A 76 1.34 21.47 -8.04
CA SER A 76 1.89 20.15 -7.73
C SER A 76 1.13 19.53 -6.56
N LEU A 77 0.68 18.29 -6.72
CA LEU A 77 0.04 17.52 -5.66
C LEU A 77 1.08 16.80 -4.82
N HIS A 78 0.89 16.82 -3.49
CA HIS A 78 1.66 15.98 -2.59
C HIS A 78 1.44 14.49 -2.91
N PRO A 79 2.41 13.59 -2.74
CA PRO A 79 2.21 12.14 -2.98
C PRO A 79 0.95 11.57 -2.31
N ALA A 80 0.65 11.97 -1.08
CA ALA A 80 -0.57 11.55 -0.36
C ALA A 80 -1.89 12.14 -0.93
N GLU A 81 -1.85 12.88 -2.04
CA GLU A 81 -3.03 13.38 -2.78
C GLU A 81 -3.16 12.74 -4.15
N ARG A 82 -2.18 11.94 -4.55
CA ARG A 82 -2.13 11.28 -5.85
C ARG A 82 -2.81 9.93 -5.76
N TRP A 83 -4.13 9.91 -5.88
CA TRP A 83 -4.89 8.67 -5.85
C TRP A 83 -4.52 7.75 -7.00
N HIS A 84 -3.81 6.68 -6.67
CA HIS A 84 -3.49 5.60 -7.59
C HIS A 84 -4.64 4.61 -7.63
N VAL A 85 -4.89 4.00 -8.78
CA VAL A 85 -6.03 3.11 -8.98
C VAL A 85 -5.57 1.80 -9.60
N CYS A 86 -5.88 0.70 -8.92
CA CYS A 86 -5.80 -0.65 -9.47
C CYS A 86 -7.20 -1.12 -9.84
N THR A 87 -7.34 -1.74 -11.00
CA THR A 87 -8.60 -2.34 -11.43
C THR A 87 -8.36 -3.75 -11.94
N CYS A 88 -9.08 -4.70 -11.36
CA CYS A 88 -9.10 -6.10 -11.77
C CYS A 88 -10.45 -6.71 -11.36
N PRO A 89 -10.94 -7.74 -12.03
CA PRO A 89 -12.16 -8.46 -11.63
C PRO A 89 -11.85 -9.39 -10.45
N ALA A 90 -11.88 -8.84 -9.23
CA ALA A 90 -11.64 -9.55 -7.97
C ALA A 90 -12.76 -9.26 -6.97
N SER A 91 -12.77 -10.02 -5.85
CA SER A 91 -13.70 -9.81 -4.75
C SER A 91 -13.28 -8.67 -3.81
N PHE A 92 -12.14 -8.05 -4.06
CA PHE A 92 -11.54 -7.01 -3.22
C PHE A 92 -11.16 -5.78 -4.07
N TYR A 93 -11.02 -4.66 -3.40
CA TYR A 93 -10.49 -3.42 -3.95
C TYR A 93 -9.15 -3.08 -3.33
N PHE A 94 -8.24 -2.51 -4.12
CA PHE A 94 -7.02 -1.92 -3.58
C PHE A 94 -7.31 -0.52 -3.06
N LEU A 95 -6.82 -0.22 -1.86
CA LEU A 95 -7.02 1.06 -1.18
C LEU A 95 -5.69 1.69 -0.82
N ASP A 96 -5.46 2.91 -1.30
CA ASP A 96 -4.32 3.73 -0.88
C ASP A 96 -4.61 4.37 0.47
N SER A 97 -4.08 3.78 1.53
CA SER A 97 -4.33 4.22 2.91
C SER A 97 -3.64 5.52 3.27
N MET A 98 -2.53 5.86 2.62
CA MET A 98 -1.88 7.17 2.81
C MET A 98 -2.76 8.30 2.25
N CYS A 99 -3.31 8.11 1.05
CA CYS A 99 -4.25 9.06 0.46
C CYS A 99 -5.55 9.15 1.26
N LEU A 100 -6.07 8.03 1.74
CA LEU A 100 -7.26 7.99 2.59
C LEU A 100 -7.03 8.74 3.89
N TYR A 101 -5.94 8.46 4.60
CA TYR A 101 -5.56 9.13 5.85
C TYR A 101 -5.56 10.66 5.69
N LYS A 102 -4.87 11.15 4.64
CA LYS A 102 -4.85 12.58 4.34
C LYS A 102 -6.23 13.13 4.00
N ARG A 103 -7.00 12.42 3.18
CA ARG A 103 -8.32 12.88 2.71
C ARG A 103 -9.30 13.08 3.86
N ILE A 104 -9.33 12.17 4.82
CA ILE A 104 -10.22 12.27 5.99
C ILE A 104 -9.83 13.46 6.87
N ARG A 105 -8.55 13.82 6.91
CA ARG A 105 -8.01 14.90 7.75
C ARG A 105 -7.77 16.21 7.00
N VAL A 106 -8.36 16.39 5.83
CA VAL A 106 -8.14 17.60 5.01
C VAL A 106 -8.42 18.90 5.77
N ALA A 107 -9.42 18.90 6.65
CA ALA A 107 -9.79 20.07 7.46
C ALA A 107 -8.78 20.36 8.59
N ALA A 108 -7.99 19.38 9.01
CA ALA A 108 -6.96 19.56 10.04
C ALA A 108 -5.63 20.12 9.48
N GLY A 109 -5.55 20.28 8.15
CA GLY A 109 -4.34 20.72 7.47
C GLY A 109 -3.41 19.57 7.07
N ASN A 110 -2.19 19.93 6.65
CA ASN A 110 -1.20 18.97 6.22
C ASN A 110 -0.33 18.52 7.40
N GLU A 111 0.01 17.23 7.44
CA GLU A 111 1.08 16.73 8.30
C GLU A 111 2.45 17.13 7.73
N SER A 112 3.46 17.19 8.58
CA SER A 112 4.85 17.49 8.16
C SER A 112 5.43 16.35 7.31
N SER A 113 4.94 15.13 7.48
CA SER A 113 5.31 13.95 6.72
C SER A 113 4.15 12.96 6.66
N TYR A 114 4.06 12.22 5.57
CA TYR A 114 3.14 11.09 5.42
C TYR A 114 3.88 9.74 5.37
N ALA A 115 5.15 9.69 5.79
CA ALA A 115 5.82 8.42 6.04
C ALA A 115 5.07 7.65 7.13
N LEU A 116 4.89 6.34 6.97
CA LEU A 116 4.12 5.51 7.91
C LEU A 116 4.61 5.67 9.34
N ASP A 117 5.93 5.60 9.56
CA ASP A 117 6.55 5.77 10.89
C ASP A 117 6.20 7.12 11.55
N TYR A 118 6.18 8.20 10.78
CA TYR A 118 5.76 9.51 11.29
C TYR A 118 4.28 9.50 11.71
N ILE A 119 3.41 8.95 10.87
CA ILE A 119 1.97 8.88 11.13
C ILE A 119 1.66 7.96 12.32
N LEU A 120 2.36 6.84 12.47
CA LEU A 120 2.23 5.97 13.64
C LEU A 120 2.56 6.73 14.93
N LYS A 121 3.71 7.41 14.99
CA LYS A 121 4.11 8.24 16.14
C LYS A 121 3.10 9.34 16.42
N ARG A 122 2.61 10.02 15.38
CA ARG A 122 1.59 11.06 15.49
C ARG A 122 0.29 10.55 16.15
N ASN A 123 -0.04 9.29 15.87
CA ASN A 123 -1.20 8.60 16.45
C ASN A 123 -0.86 7.85 17.76
N LYS A 124 0.32 8.02 18.35
CA LYS A 124 0.76 7.34 19.58
C LYS A 124 0.70 5.80 19.43
N LEU A 125 1.11 5.31 18.28
CA LEU A 125 1.32 3.92 17.99
C LEU A 125 2.83 3.62 17.94
N ASP A 126 3.18 2.36 18.14
CA ASP A 126 4.58 1.95 18.07
C ASP A 126 5.14 2.21 16.67
N SER A 127 6.33 2.76 16.64
CA SER A 127 7.05 3.01 15.40
C SER A 127 7.58 1.71 14.80
N LYS A 128 8.07 1.80 13.57
CA LYS A 128 8.72 0.69 12.88
C LYS A 128 9.85 0.07 13.71
N LEU A 129 10.03 -1.23 13.54
CA LEU A 129 11.14 -1.96 14.15
C LEU A 129 12.47 -1.39 13.64
N LYS A 130 13.38 -1.06 14.56
CA LYS A 130 14.73 -0.61 14.23
C LYS A 130 15.75 -1.68 14.55
N ILE A 131 16.65 -1.94 13.61
CA ILE A 131 17.75 -2.89 13.78
C ILE A 131 19.03 -2.09 13.97
N LYS A 132 19.52 -2.06 15.20
CA LYS A 132 20.67 -1.22 15.61
C LYS A 132 21.91 -1.45 14.75
N GLU A 133 22.18 -2.69 14.38
CA GLU A 133 23.33 -3.08 13.56
C GLU A 133 23.31 -2.45 12.17
N LEU A 134 22.13 -2.03 11.68
CA LEU A 134 21.94 -1.47 10.36
C LEU A 134 21.54 0.02 10.34
N GLU A 135 21.55 0.69 11.50
CA GLU A 135 21.22 2.13 11.59
C GLU A 135 22.09 2.99 10.66
N HIS A 136 23.34 2.61 10.45
CA HIS A 136 24.26 3.31 9.53
C HIS A 136 23.90 3.19 8.03
N LEU A 137 22.98 2.30 7.67
CA LEU A 137 22.49 2.10 6.29
C LEU A 137 21.09 2.67 6.07
N GLU A 138 20.42 3.23 7.08
CA GLU A 138 19.04 3.73 6.98
C GLU A 138 18.87 4.83 5.91
N GLU A 139 19.92 5.58 5.58
CA GLU A 139 19.90 6.61 4.54
C GLU A 139 19.99 6.03 3.10
N ASP A 140 20.47 4.79 2.96
CA ASP A 140 20.57 4.07 1.68
C ASP A 140 19.64 2.85 1.73
N GLY A 141 18.37 3.07 1.45
CA GLY A 141 17.31 2.07 1.54
C GLY A 141 17.60 0.79 0.76
N ASP A 142 18.21 0.88 -0.43
CA ASP A 142 18.53 -0.29 -1.25
C ASP A 142 19.60 -1.17 -0.58
N LYS A 143 20.64 -0.56 -0.03
CA LYS A 143 21.67 -1.28 0.73
C LYS A 143 21.14 -1.88 2.02
N TRP A 144 20.29 -1.14 2.73
CA TRP A 144 19.64 -1.64 3.92
C TRP A 144 18.79 -2.88 3.61
N HIS A 145 17.91 -2.81 2.61
CA HIS A 145 17.09 -3.95 2.20
C HIS A 145 17.92 -5.14 1.72
N TYR A 146 19.02 -4.90 1.00
CA TYR A 146 19.92 -5.96 0.58
C TYR A 146 20.59 -6.67 1.77
N ALA A 147 21.11 -5.90 2.74
CA ALA A 147 21.72 -6.45 3.95
C ALA A 147 20.71 -7.26 4.77
N MET A 148 19.48 -6.75 4.94
CA MET A 148 18.40 -7.44 5.61
C MET A 148 18.06 -8.78 4.93
N GLN A 149 17.94 -8.80 3.62
CA GLN A 149 17.64 -10.03 2.87
C GLN A 149 18.75 -11.06 2.92
N LYS A 150 20.01 -10.62 2.99
CA LYS A 150 21.18 -11.48 2.98
C LYS A 150 21.52 -12.02 4.36
N ASP A 151 21.67 -11.14 5.33
CA ASP A 151 22.32 -11.43 6.60
C ASP A 151 21.36 -11.47 7.79
N PHE A 152 20.14 -10.85 7.67
CA PHE A 152 19.15 -10.69 8.74
C PHE A 152 17.75 -11.13 8.29
N LYS A 153 17.64 -12.31 7.67
CA LYS A 153 16.39 -12.78 7.05
C LYS A 153 15.23 -12.92 8.03
N ALA A 154 15.50 -13.42 9.24
CA ALA A 154 14.48 -13.61 10.26
C ALA A 154 13.94 -12.26 10.74
N GLU A 155 14.84 -11.33 11.03
CA GLU A 155 14.53 -9.96 11.43
C GLU A 155 13.78 -9.23 10.31
N TYR A 156 14.16 -9.48 9.06
CA TYR A 156 13.47 -8.88 7.90
C TYR A 156 12.03 -9.37 7.75
N VAL A 157 11.76 -10.64 8.02
CA VAL A 157 10.39 -11.17 8.04
C VAL A 157 9.60 -10.52 9.18
N VAL A 158 10.18 -10.41 10.38
CA VAL A 158 9.53 -9.75 11.52
C VAL A 158 9.29 -8.26 11.24
N TYR A 159 10.25 -7.59 10.61
CA TYR A 159 10.11 -6.19 10.19
C TYR A 159 8.91 -6.00 9.24
N ASN A 160 8.83 -6.81 8.18
CA ASN A 160 7.71 -6.71 7.23
C ASN A 160 6.37 -7.03 7.90
N LEU A 161 6.31 -8.09 8.72
CA LEU A 161 5.09 -8.41 9.47
C LEU A 161 4.68 -7.26 10.40
N ARG A 162 5.64 -6.59 11.04
CA ARG A 162 5.35 -5.44 11.91
C ARG A 162 4.82 -4.24 11.13
N ASP A 163 5.32 -3.99 9.92
CA ASP A 163 4.80 -2.93 9.04
C ASP A 163 3.34 -3.19 8.66
N ASP A 164 2.98 -4.45 8.33
CA ASP A 164 1.60 -4.83 8.01
C ASP A 164 0.68 -4.67 9.23
N LEU A 165 1.10 -5.16 10.40
CA LEU A 165 0.34 -5.01 11.66
C LEU A 165 0.19 -3.55 12.06
N ALA A 166 1.21 -2.71 11.84
CA ALA A 166 1.15 -1.29 12.16
C ALA A 166 0.11 -0.55 11.31
N LEU A 167 -0.10 -0.96 10.06
CA LEU A 167 -1.15 -0.40 9.22
C LEU A 167 -2.54 -0.81 9.72
N LEU A 168 -2.71 -2.04 10.18
CA LEU A 168 -3.93 -2.52 10.82
C LEU A 168 -4.19 -1.75 12.13
N ASP A 169 -3.20 -1.67 13.03
CA ASP A 169 -3.28 -0.91 14.29
C ASP A 169 -3.69 0.56 14.04
N LEU A 170 -3.18 1.15 12.95
CA LEU A 170 -3.53 2.52 12.57
C LEU A 170 -4.99 2.65 12.17
N ASP A 171 -5.50 1.75 11.33
CA ASP A 171 -6.91 1.79 10.92
C ASP A 171 -7.86 1.47 12.08
N GLU A 172 -7.54 0.49 12.92
CA GLU A 172 -8.31 0.18 14.14
C GLU A 172 -8.42 1.41 15.05
N LYS A 173 -7.33 2.17 15.21
CA LYS A 173 -7.32 3.37 16.04
C LYS A 173 -8.05 4.54 15.42
N THR A 174 -7.92 4.73 14.13
CA THR A 174 -8.45 5.91 13.43
C THR A 174 -9.84 5.67 12.85
N GLY A 175 -10.17 4.44 12.50
CA GLY A 175 -11.41 4.05 11.86
C GLY A 175 -11.55 4.64 10.45
N ASP A 176 -10.46 4.84 9.74
CA ASP A 176 -10.47 5.59 8.48
C ASP A 176 -11.25 4.87 7.38
N ILE A 177 -11.13 3.56 7.27
CA ILE A 177 -11.88 2.75 6.30
C ILE A 177 -13.37 2.83 6.61
N ALA A 178 -13.77 2.62 7.86
CA ALA A 178 -15.18 2.69 8.27
C ALA A 178 -15.79 4.08 8.05
N ARG A 179 -15.00 5.14 8.25
CA ARG A 179 -15.44 6.53 7.99
C ARG A 179 -15.59 6.85 6.51
N ALA A 180 -14.73 6.28 5.68
CA ALA A 180 -14.78 6.48 4.23
C ALA A 180 -15.91 5.67 3.57
N PHE A 181 -16.23 4.52 4.14
CA PHE A 181 -17.22 3.59 3.61
C PHE A 181 -18.30 3.24 4.67
N PRO A 182 -19.09 4.22 5.12
CA PRO A 182 -20.04 4.00 6.21
C PRO A 182 -21.13 2.96 5.88
N ALA A 183 -21.39 2.71 4.60
CA ALA A 183 -22.33 1.66 4.18
C ALA A 183 -21.82 0.25 4.51
N LEU A 184 -20.51 0.07 4.68
CA LEU A 184 -19.89 -1.21 5.05
C LEU A 184 -19.77 -1.37 6.58
N ALA A 185 -19.78 -0.28 7.32
CA ALA A 185 -19.66 -0.28 8.78
C ALA A 185 -20.91 -0.79 9.53
N GLY A 186 -22.00 -1.03 8.84
CA GLY A 186 -23.29 -1.49 9.40
C GLY A 186 -23.66 -2.93 9.01
N ILE A 187 -22.73 -3.70 8.44
CA ILE A 187 -22.95 -5.10 8.07
C ILE A 187 -22.41 -6.02 9.16
#